data_b8296f333a4b0917da98a07898718074
#
_entry.id   b8296f333a4b0917da98a07898718074
#
_cell.length_a   1.000
_cell.length_b   1.000
_cell.length_c   1.000
_cell.angle_alpha   90.00
_cell.angle_beta   90.00
_cell.angle_gamma   90.00
#
_symmetry.space_group_name_H-M   'P 1'
#
loop_
_entity.id
_entity.type
_entity.pdbx_description
1 polymer ?
#
loop_
_entity_poly.entity_id
_entity_poly.type
_entity_poly.pdbx_seq_one_letter_code
_entity_poly.pdbx_strand_id
1 'polypeptide(L)'
;MFLALFLLLSGCWWIDDDPHKKYCASHRQRLESARDDTTRLRLLPWVAECTFEDGDLEHASEMALEALALAQRIEVESDQGIPVHIANIVLGRLALLEGDKTSAIAHLHAATQVPIPAQPDWFTPDFNLARTLLEIGEREQVHQYLEECKPLWKQGLPCLQQWQEQITLRQIPNFYTWECRT
;
A
#
# COMPACT_ATOMS: atom_id res chain seq x y z
N MET A 1 7.31 33.57 -56.91
CA MET A 1 7.25 34.08 -55.53
C MET A 1 6.60 33.00 -54.69
N PHE A 2 7.43 32.05 -54.15
CA PHE A 2 6.97 30.93 -53.35
C PHE A 2 7.18 31.26 -51.86
N LEU A 3 6.10 31.41 -51.13
CA LEU A 3 6.11 31.53 -49.66
C LEU A 3 6.21 30.13 -49.10
N ALA A 4 7.35 29.76 -48.53
CA ALA A 4 7.53 28.57 -47.73
C ALA A 4 6.95 28.79 -46.32
N LEU A 5 5.86 28.11 -46.02
CA LEU A 5 5.24 28.08 -44.69
C LEU A 5 6.03 27.16 -43.78
N PHE A 6 6.90 27.71 -42.91
CA PHE A 6 7.54 26.95 -41.84
C PHE A 6 6.54 26.64 -40.74
N LEU A 7 5.97 25.44 -40.72
CA LEU A 7 5.26 24.90 -39.58
C LEU A 7 6.30 24.52 -38.52
N LEU A 8 6.49 25.41 -37.56
CA LEU A 8 7.19 25.08 -36.30
C LEU A 8 6.31 24.11 -35.51
N LEU A 9 6.62 22.81 -35.62
CA LEU A 9 6.15 21.79 -34.71
C LEU A 9 6.85 22.02 -33.36
N SER A 10 6.26 22.89 -32.54
CA SER A 10 6.60 22.97 -31.12
C SER A 10 6.05 21.71 -30.45
N GLY A 11 6.85 20.62 -30.53
CA GLY A 11 6.65 19.45 -29.70
C GLY A 11 6.84 19.87 -28.25
N CYS A 12 5.73 20.15 -27.56
CA CYS A 12 5.71 20.15 -26.10
C CYS A 12 6.08 18.74 -25.64
N TRP A 13 7.33 18.55 -25.31
CA TRP A 13 7.77 17.42 -24.53
C TRP A 13 7.23 17.64 -23.12
N TRP A 14 6.03 17.15 -22.85
CA TRP A 14 5.56 16.96 -21.49
C TRP A 14 6.45 15.90 -20.89
N ILE A 15 7.46 16.34 -20.12
CA ILE A 15 8.17 15.44 -19.22
C ILE A 15 7.10 15.02 -18.23
N ASP A 16 6.69 13.75 -18.27
CA ASP A 16 5.77 13.16 -17.30
C ASP A 16 6.54 13.05 -15.98
N ASP A 17 6.48 14.13 -15.20
CA ASP A 17 7.24 14.31 -13.96
C ASP A 17 6.44 13.82 -12.75
N ASP A 18 5.59 12.79 -12.96
CA ASP A 18 4.80 12.16 -11.92
C ASP A 18 5.70 11.46 -10.90
N PRO A 19 5.75 11.95 -9.65
CA PRO A 19 6.57 11.34 -8.60
C PRO A 19 6.23 9.88 -8.35
N HIS A 20 4.96 9.50 -8.48
CA HIS A 20 4.51 8.13 -8.29
C HIS A 20 5.05 7.20 -9.38
N LYS A 21 4.98 7.60 -10.65
CA LYS A 21 5.58 6.82 -11.75
C LYS A 21 7.07 6.62 -11.58
N LYS A 22 7.79 7.66 -11.13
CA LYS A 22 9.23 7.55 -10.84
C LYS A 22 9.50 6.59 -9.69
N TYR A 23 8.71 6.65 -8.64
CA TYR A 23 8.78 5.74 -7.52
C TYR A 23 8.60 4.29 -7.99
N CYS A 24 7.54 4.01 -8.73
CA CYS A 24 7.24 2.67 -9.27
C CYS A 24 8.34 2.16 -10.20
N ALA A 25 8.82 2.99 -11.13
CA ALA A 25 9.91 2.63 -12.04
C ALA A 25 11.19 2.26 -11.28
N SER A 26 11.55 3.03 -10.24
CA SER A 26 12.71 2.76 -9.39
C SER A 26 12.59 1.42 -8.65
N HIS A 27 11.41 1.10 -8.10
CA HIS A 27 11.21 -0.16 -7.39
C HIS A 27 11.23 -1.37 -8.33
N ARG A 28 10.64 -1.27 -9.53
CA ARG A 28 10.72 -2.31 -10.56
C ARG A 28 12.16 -2.58 -10.98
N GLN A 29 12.95 -1.55 -11.29
CA GLN A 29 14.35 -1.70 -11.65
C GLN A 29 15.17 -2.37 -10.54
N ARG A 30 14.94 -2.00 -9.29
CA ARG A 30 15.61 -2.63 -8.13
C ARG A 30 15.19 -4.09 -7.97
N LEU A 31 13.92 -4.43 -8.18
CA LEU A 31 13.43 -5.80 -8.11
C LEU A 31 14.05 -6.68 -9.20
N GLU A 32 14.18 -6.20 -10.42
CA GLU A 32 14.87 -6.92 -11.52
C GLU A 32 16.33 -7.23 -11.19
N SER A 33 16.99 -6.37 -10.44
CA SER A 33 18.39 -6.54 -10.03
C SER A 33 18.56 -7.34 -8.74
N ALA A 34 17.49 -7.63 -8.00
CA ALA A 34 17.52 -8.36 -6.74
C ALA A 34 17.99 -9.82 -6.95
N ARG A 35 18.99 -10.26 -6.17
CA ARG A 35 19.60 -11.58 -6.29
C ARG A 35 19.35 -12.50 -5.08
N ASP A 36 18.83 -11.96 -4.00
CA ASP A 36 18.54 -12.68 -2.77
C ASP A 36 17.08 -12.49 -2.34
N ASP A 37 16.59 -13.47 -1.58
CA ASP A 37 15.21 -13.53 -1.14
C ASP A 37 14.83 -12.37 -0.20
N THR A 38 15.76 -11.89 0.62
CA THR A 38 15.52 -10.77 1.54
C THR A 38 15.28 -9.46 0.77
N THR A 39 16.13 -9.19 -0.22
CA THR A 39 15.96 -8.01 -1.10
C THR A 39 14.67 -8.13 -1.91
N ARG A 40 14.33 -9.32 -2.42
CA ARG A 40 13.07 -9.56 -3.12
C ARG A 40 11.87 -9.31 -2.22
N LEU A 41 11.87 -9.87 -1.01
CA LEU A 41 10.79 -9.67 -0.02
C LEU A 41 10.54 -8.18 0.24
N ARG A 42 11.60 -7.39 0.40
CA ARG A 42 11.49 -5.95 0.66
C ARG A 42 10.92 -5.14 -0.51
N LEU A 43 11.04 -5.62 -1.73
CA LEU A 43 10.66 -4.88 -2.94
C LEU A 43 9.33 -5.33 -3.54
N LEU A 44 9.06 -6.64 -3.50
CA LEU A 44 7.87 -7.24 -4.14
C LEU A 44 6.57 -6.55 -3.77
N PRO A 45 6.24 -6.26 -2.48
CA PRO A 45 4.96 -5.67 -2.14
C PRO A 45 4.77 -4.26 -2.71
N TRP A 46 5.83 -3.46 -2.75
CA TRP A 46 5.79 -2.13 -3.35
C TRP A 46 5.59 -2.18 -4.86
N VAL A 47 6.23 -3.16 -5.54
CA VAL A 47 6.01 -3.37 -6.96
C VAL A 47 4.62 -3.93 -7.21
N ALA A 48 4.11 -4.82 -6.34
CA ALA A 48 2.74 -5.34 -6.41
C ALA A 48 1.71 -4.20 -6.30
N GLU A 49 1.90 -3.25 -5.37
CA GLU A 49 1.03 -2.09 -5.24
C GLU A 49 1.04 -1.23 -6.52
N CYS A 50 2.22 -0.90 -7.05
CA CYS A 50 2.35 -0.19 -8.32
C CYS A 50 1.67 -0.93 -9.48
N THR A 51 1.81 -2.25 -9.52
CA THR A 51 1.25 -3.10 -10.58
C THR A 51 -0.28 -3.18 -10.46
N PHE A 52 -0.80 -3.22 -9.22
CA PHE A 52 -2.22 -3.10 -8.94
C PHE A 52 -2.79 -1.77 -9.47
N GLU A 53 -2.10 -0.65 -9.23
CA GLU A 53 -2.55 0.67 -9.66
C GLU A 53 -2.45 0.89 -11.18
N ASP A 54 -1.53 0.19 -11.85
CA ASP A 54 -1.49 0.12 -13.32
C ASP A 54 -2.64 -0.74 -13.91
N GLY A 55 -3.40 -1.47 -13.07
CA GLY A 55 -4.52 -2.32 -13.47
C GLY A 55 -4.13 -3.74 -13.85
N ASP A 56 -2.89 -4.14 -13.68
CA ASP A 56 -2.42 -5.52 -13.90
C ASP A 56 -2.61 -6.35 -12.63
N LEU A 57 -3.87 -6.75 -12.41
CA LEU A 57 -4.31 -7.38 -11.16
C LEU A 57 -3.72 -8.79 -10.97
N GLU A 58 -3.49 -9.53 -12.06
CA GLU A 58 -2.92 -10.87 -12.02
C GLU A 58 -1.48 -10.84 -11.50
N HIS A 59 -0.60 -10.04 -12.13
CA HIS A 59 0.78 -9.92 -11.67
C HIS A 59 0.88 -9.27 -10.29
N ALA A 60 0.00 -8.32 -9.94
CA ALA A 60 -0.03 -7.76 -8.58
C ALA A 60 -0.31 -8.84 -7.54
N SER A 61 -1.26 -9.76 -7.82
CA SER A 61 -1.56 -10.91 -6.95
C SER A 61 -0.35 -11.83 -6.80
N GLU A 62 0.26 -12.23 -7.92
CA GLU A 62 1.43 -13.11 -7.92
C GLU A 62 2.58 -12.54 -7.08
N MET A 63 2.91 -11.26 -7.25
CA MET A 63 3.97 -10.61 -6.50
C MET A 63 3.67 -10.51 -5.00
N ALA A 64 2.43 -10.20 -4.63
CA ALA A 64 2.03 -10.12 -3.23
C ALA A 64 2.06 -11.52 -2.57
N LEU A 65 1.62 -12.57 -3.26
CA LEU A 65 1.70 -13.95 -2.79
C LEU A 65 3.15 -14.44 -2.68
N GLU A 66 4.01 -14.10 -3.65
CA GLU A 66 5.45 -14.40 -3.58
C GLU A 66 6.07 -13.74 -2.34
N ALA A 67 5.73 -12.49 -2.05
CA ALA A 67 6.22 -11.80 -0.86
C ALA A 67 5.82 -12.53 0.43
N LEU A 68 4.56 -12.95 0.57
CA LEU A 68 4.12 -13.71 1.74
C LEU A 68 4.82 -15.07 1.85
N ALA A 69 5.02 -15.77 0.73
CA ALA A 69 5.74 -17.04 0.70
C ALA A 69 7.22 -16.88 1.09
N LEU A 70 7.86 -15.80 0.65
CA LEU A 70 9.22 -15.45 1.05
C LEU A 70 9.31 -15.16 2.55
N ALA A 71 8.36 -14.39 3.08
CA ALA A 71 8.32 -14.06 4.51
C ALA A 71 8.17 -15.30 5.41
N GLN A 72 7.50 -16.35 4.93
CA GLN A 72 7.39 -17.60 5.67
C GLN A 72 8.68 -18.45 5.64
N ARG A 73 9.51 -18.31 4.61
CA ARG A 73 10.75 -19.09 4.43
C ARG A 73 11.97 -18.46 5.07
N ILE A 74 11.96 -17.13 5.15
CA ILE A 74 13.08 -16.38 5.71
C ILE A 74 12.83 -16.25 7.22
N GLU A 75 13.82 -16.58 8.06
CA GLU A 75 13.76 -16.24 9.48
C GLU A 75 13.61 -14.72 9.62
N VAL A 76 12.40 -14.30 10.04
CA VAL A 76 11.95 -12.91 9.97
C VAL A 76 12.78 -12.05 10.93
N GLU A 77 13.73 -11.32 10.38
CA GLU A 77 14.35 -10.20 11.09
C GLU A 77 13.37 -9.03 11.24
N SER A 78 13.67 -8.15 12.12
CA SER A 78 12.82 -7.10 12.67
C SER A 78 12.20 -6.10 11.69
N ASP A 79 12.62 -6.03 10.44
CA ASP A 79 12.14 -5.06 9.46
C ASP A 79 11.23 -5.66 8.37
N GLN A 80 10.92 -6.95 8.47
CA GLN A 80 10.13 -7.67 7.46
C GLN A 80 8.61 -7.58 7.68
N GLY A 81 8.17 -6.97 8.76
CA GLY A 81 6.75 -6.72 9.00
C GLY A 81 6.12 -5.80 7.96
N ILE A 82 6.84 -4.79 7.49
CA ILE A 82 6.34 -3.83 6.50
C ILE A 82 5.99 -4.50 5.16
N PRO A 83 6.87 -5.30 4.54
CA PRO A 83 6.53 -6.06 3.34
C PRO A 83 5.28 -6.93 3.49
N VAL A 84 5.14 -7.65 4.61
CA VAL A 84 3.98 -8.50 4.87
C VAL A 84 2.70 -7.67 5.02
N HIS A 85 2.77 -6.53 5.70
CA HIS A 85 1.68 -5.58 5.82
C HIS A 85 1.17 -5.15 4.43
N ILE A 86 2.05 -4.63 3.58
CA ILE A 86 1.70 -4.12 2.25
C ILE A 86 1.15 -5.23 1.36
N ALA A 87 1.79 -6.42 1.36
CA ALA A 87 1.31 -7.56 0.57
C ALA A 87 -0.12 -7.95 0.92
N ASN A 88 -0.46 -7.98 2.22
CA ASN A 88 -1.83 -8.26 2.65
C ASN A 88 -2.80 -7.14 2.23
N ILE A 89 -2.41 -5.87 2.29
CA ILE A 89 -3.28 -4.77 1.82
C ILE A 89 -3.57 -4.92 0.32
N VAL A 90 -2.58 -5.24 -0.50
CA VAL A 90 -2.77 -5.47 -1.95
C VAL A 90 -3.73 -6.65 -2.18
N LEU A 91 -3.51 -7.79 -1.52
CA LEU A 91 -4.37 -8.98 -1.65
C LEU A 91 -5.81 -8.70 -1.18
N GLY A 92 -5.99 -7.96 -0.10
CA GLY A 92 -7.31 -7.56 0.37
C GLY A 92 -8.04 -6.64 -0.60
N ARG A 93 -7.33 -5.71 -1.27
CA ARG A 93 -7.90 -4.86 -2.32
C ARG A 93 -8.31 -5.68 -3.54
N LEU A 94 -7.50 -6.66 -3.94
CA LEU A 94 -7.83 -7.61 -5.02
C LEU A 94 -9.07 -8.42 -4.69
N ALA A 95 -9.14 -9.00 -3.49
CA ALA A 95 -10.31 -9.75 -3.04
C ALA A 95 -11.61 -8.91 -3.09
N LEU A 96 -11.55 -7.62 -2.75
CA LEU A 96 -12.71 -6.73 -2.89
C LEU A 96 -13.14 -6.53 -4.34
N LEU A 97 -12.21 -6.42 -5.28
CA LEU A 97 -12.52 -6.33 -6.71
C LEU A 97 -13.18 -7.60 -7.24
N GLU A 98 -12.85 -8.75 -6.68
CA GLU A 98 -13.47 -10.06 -6.98
C GLU A 98 -14.80 -10.27 -6.24
N GLY A 99 -15.19 -9.35 -5.35
CA GLY A 99 -16.40 -9.45 -4.53
C GLY A 99 -16.26 -10.35 -3.30
N ASP A 100 -15.03 -10.83 -3.00
CA ASP A 100 -14.75 -11.64 -1.81
C ASP A 100 -14.42 -10.75 -0.61
N LYS A 101 -15.46 -10.23 -0.01
CA LYS A 101 -15.37 -9.40 1.19
C LYS A 101 -14.77 -10.15 2.39
N THR A 102 -15.01 -11.44 2.50
CA THR A 102 -14.51 -12.26 3.61
C THR A 102 -12.99 -12.34 3.57
N SER A 103 -12.43 -12.67 2.42
CA SER A 103 -10.97 -12.68 2.23
C SER A 103 -10.36 -11.29 2.38
N ALA A 104 -11.04 -10.24 1.91
CA ALA A 104 -10.57 -8.86 2.09
C ALA A 104 -10.42 -8.47 3.57
N ILE A 105 -11.42 -8.81 4.41
CA ILE A 105 -11.36 -8.59 5.85
C ILE A 105 -10.26 -9.43 6.50
N ALA A 106 -10.11 -10.69 6.10
CA ALA A 106 -9.04 -11.54 6.61
C ALA A 106 -7.65 -10.97 6.32
N HIS A 107 -7.45 -10.46 5.11
CA HIS A 107 -6.20 -9.78 4.72
C HIS A 107 -6.00 -8.46 5.49
N LEU A 108 -7.05 -7.67 5.73
CA LEU A 108 -6.95 -6.47 6.55
C LEU A 108 -6.36 -6.77 7.94
N HIS A 109 -6.89 -7.78 8.62
CA HIS A 109 -6.38 -8.18 9.94
C HIS A 109 -5.00 -8.85 9.85
N ALA A 110 -4.73 -9.67 8.83
CA ALA A 110 -3.42 -10.28 8.62
C ALA A 110 -2.31 -9.22 8.43
N ALA A 111 -2.63 -8.07 7.86
CA ALA A 111 -1.69 -6.97 7.69
C ALA A 111 -1.16 -6.41 9.03
N THR A 112 -1.87 -6.59 10.14
CA THR A 112 -1.45 -6.17 11.48
C THR A 112 -0.75 -7.26 12.28
N GLN A 113 -0.88 -8.53 11.88
CA GLN A 113 -0.26 -9.69 12.54
C GLN A 113 1.20 -9.88 12.11
N VAL A 114 1.95 -8.78 12.13
CA VAL A 114 3.36 -8.75 11.73
C VAL A 114 4.25 -8.69 12.97
N PRO A 115 5.45 -9.31 12.96
CA PRO A 115 6.40 -9.14 14.05
C PRO A 115 6.67 -7.65 14.27
N ILE A 116 6.53 -7.21 15.53
CA ILE A 116 6.80 -5.83 15.91
C ILE A 116 8.20 -5.77 16.54
N PRO A 117 9.22 -5.52 15.75
CA PRO A 117 10.41 -4.92 16.27
C PRO A 117 10.27 -3.42 16.08
N ALA A 118 11.18 -2.64 16.64
CA ALA A 118 11.14 -1.20 16.53
C ALA A 118 10.79 -0.75 15.09
N GLN A 119 9.50 -0.54 14.82
CA GLN A 119 9.06 0.00 13.53
C GLN A 119 9.79 1.34 13.37
N PRO A 120 10.38 1.58 12.21
CA PRO A 120 11.05 2.86 12.00
C PRO A 120 10.03 4.00 12.14
N ASP A 121 10.45 5.13 12.68
CA ASP A 121 9.59 6.29 12.94
C ASP A 121 8.87 6.82 11.67
N TRP A 122 9.37 6.45 10.49
CA TRP A 122 8.76 6.81 9.21
C TRP A 122 7.64 5.86 8.76
N PHE A 123 7.50 4.67 9.38
CA PHE A 123 6.46 3.72 8.99
C PHE A 123 5.08 4.25 9.37
N THR A 124 4.19 4.16 8.40
CA THR A 124 2.76 4.41 8.56
C THR A 124 2.01 3.24 7.95
N PRO A 125 1.04 2.62 8.67
CA PRO A 125 0.19 1.59 8.08
C PRO A 125 -0.53 2.12 6.83
N ASP A 126 -0.78 1.24 5.87
CA ASP A 126 -1.61 1.55 4.72
C ASP A 126 -3.09 1.42 5.09
N PHE A 127 -3.87 2.45 4.81
CA PHE A 127 -5.31 2.53 5.11
C PHE A 127 -6.21 2.43 3.88
N ASN A 128 -5.66 2.16 2.68
CA ASN A 128 -6.44 2.12 1.44
C ASN A 128 -7.53 1.03 1.49
N LEU A 129 -7.18 -0.18 1.95
CA LEU A 129 -8.15 -1.26 2.12
C LEU A 129 -9.21 -0.92 3.18
N ALA A 130 -8.78 -0.36 4.31
CA ALA A 130 -9.67 0.07 5.39
C ALA A 130 -10.69 1.11 4.91
N ARG A 131 -10.25 2.07 4.11
CA ARG A 131 -11.13 3.07 3.50
C ARG A 131 -12.20 2.43 2.61
N THR A 132 -11.79 1.54 1.70
CA THR A 132 -12.73 0.86 0.79
C THR A 132 -13.74 0.01 1.58
N LEU A 133 -13.29 -0.68 2.62
CA LEU A 133 -14.18 -1.45 3.50
C LEU A 133 -15.18 -0.55 4.25
N LEU A 134 -14.78 0.65 4.69
CA LEU A 134 -15.73 1.62 5.28
C LEU A 134 -16.78 2.10 4.27
N GLU A 135 -16.39 2.33 3.03
CA GLU A 135 -17.30 2.75 1.94
C GLU A 135 -18.40 1.72 1.69
N ILE A 136 -18.12 0.42 1.89
CA ILE A 136 -19.10 -0.67 1.78
C ILE A 136 -19.74 -1.05 3.12
N GLY A 137 -19.47 -0.30 4.20
CA GLY A 137 -20.16 -0.41 5.47
C GLY A 137 -19.50 -1.28 6.54
N GLU A 138 -18.31 -1.83 6.32
CA GLU A 138 -17.58 -2.72 7.24
C GLU A 138 -16.90 -1.95 8.40
N ARG A 139 -17.68 -1.20 9.18
CA ARG A 139 -17.18 -0.28 10.20
C ARG A 139 -16.52 -0.99 11.38
N GLU A 140 -17.10 -2.09 11.84
CA GLU A 140 -16.59 -2.85 12.97
C GLU A 140 -15.20 -3.43 12.67
N GLN A 141 -15.03 -4.00 11.47
CA GLN A 141 -13.76 -4.58 11.04
C GLN A 141 -12.67 -3.52 10.91
N VAL A 142 -13.03 -2.35 10.37
CA VAL A 142 -12.07 -1.25 10.26
C VAL A 142 -11.75 -0.64 11.63
N HIS A 143 -12.74 -0.51 12.53
CA HIS A 143 -12.49 -0.05 13.89
C HIS A 143 -11.51 -0.98 14.62
N GLN A 144 -11.69 -2.31 14.49
CA GLN A 144 -10.79 -3.31 15.04
C GLN A 144 -9.39 -3.20 14.41
N TYR A 145 -9.28 -3.06 13.09
CA TYR A 145 -8.00 -2.85 12.41
C TYR A 145 -7.24 -1.65 12.95
N LEU A 146 -7.92 -0.52 13.22
CA LEU A 146 -7.27 0.66 13.82
C LEU A 146 -6.76 0.38 15.25
N GLU A 147 -7.46 -0.45 16.04
CA GLU A 147 -6.94 -0.91 17.33
C GLU A 147 -5.66 -1.74 17.16
N GLU A 148 -5.66 -2.66 16.21
CA GLU A 148 -4.52 -3.52 15.90
C GLU A 148 -3.31 -2.73 15.35
N CYS A 149 -3.53 -1.56 14.72
CA CYS A 149 -2.46 -0.66 14.26
C CYS A 149 -1.76 0.08 15.41
N LYS A 150 -2.34 0.21 16.60
CA LYS A 150 -1.76 0.98 17.71
C LYS A 150 -0.35 0.55 18.10
N PRO A 151 -0.04 -0.73 18.27
CA PRO A 151 1.32 -1.17 18.55
C PRO A 151 2.29 -0.97 17.39
N LEU A 152 1.78 -0.97 16.13
CA LEU A 152 2.58 -0.81 14.92
C LEU A 152 2.95 0.66 14.66
N TRP A 153 2.11 1.60 15.07
CA TRP A 153 2.26 3.02 14.73
C TRP A 153 2.02 3.92 15.94
N LYS A 154 2.99 3.94 16.85
CA LYS A 154 2.89 4.68 18.13
C LYS A 154 2.76 6.18 17.94
N GLN A 155 3.49 6.77 16.99
CA GLN A 155 3.40 8.20 16.68
C GLN A 155 2.06 8.60 16.07
N GLY A 156 1.31 7.65 15.52
CA GLY A 156 -0.03 7.87 14.96
C GLY A 156 -1.19 7.65 15.92
N LEU A 157 -0.93 7.39 17.21
CA LEU A 157 -2.00 7.15 18.19
C LEU A 157 -3.08 8.24 18.21
N PRO A 158 -2.76 9.54 18.13
CA PRO A 158 -3.80 10.58 18.07
C PRO A 158 -4.70 10.45 16.83
N CYS A 159 -4.10 10.12 15.66
CA CYS A 159 -4.86 9.88 14.44
C CYS A 159 -5.79 8.68 14.57
N LEU A 160 -5.27 7.55 15.05
CA LEU A 160 -6.05 6.33 15.22
C LEU A 160 -7.25 6.57 16.13
N GLN A 161 -7.08 7.30 17.23
CA GLN A 161 -8.16 7.66 18.15
C GLN A 161 -9.21 8.55 17.46
N GLN A 162 -8.78 9.61 16.79
CA GLN A 162 -9.67 10.51 16.06
C GLN A 162 -10.46 9.77 14.98
N TRP A 163 -9.81 8.90 14.22
CA TRP A 163 -10.49 8.12 13.17
C TRP A 163 -11.49 7.12 13.73
N GLN A 164 -11.19 6.49 14.85
CA GLN A 164 -12.14 5.61 15.55
C GLN A 164 -13.38 6.37 16.03
N GLU A 165 -13.21 7.57 16.57
CA GLU A 165 -14.34 8.46 16.94
C GLU A 165 -15.19 8.82 15.71
N GLN A 166 -14.56 9.19 14.60
CA GLN A 166 -15.25 9.49 13.34
C GLN A 166 -16.04 8.28 12.82
N ILE A 167 -15.45 7.07 12.84
CA ILE A 167 -16.13 5.84 12.44
C ILE A 167 -17.35 5.56 13.33
N THR A 168 -17.22 5.77 14.64
CA THR A 168 -18.33 5.64 15.60
C THR A 168 -19.47 6.61 15.29
N LEU A 169 -19.15 7.81 14.84
CA LEU A 169 -20.11 8.82 14.36
C LEU A 169 -20.61 8.56 12.93
N ARG A 170 -20.32 7.41 12.35
CA ARG A 170 -20.65 7.01 10.98
C ARG A 170 -20.04 7.89 9.88
N GLN A 171 -18.93 8.53 10.18
CA GLN A 171 -18.12 9.27 9.22
C GLN A 171 -17.06 8.35 8.60
N ILE A 172 -16.58 8.68 7.42
CA ILE A 172 -15.39 8.04 6.82
C ILE A 172 -14.22 9.00 7.05
N PRO A 173 -13.20 8.56 7.83
CA PRO A 173 -12.03 9.38 8.09
C PRO A 173 -11.26 9.73 6.81
N ASN A 174 -10.65 10.91 6.82
CA ASN A 174 -9.59 11.19 5.88
C ASN A 174 -8.29 10.58 6.42
N PHE A 175 -7.88 9.43 5.87
CA PHE A 175 -6.69 8.70 6.33
C PHE A 175 -5.35 9.35 5.90
N TYR A 176 -5.33 10.62 5.53
CA TYR A 176 -4.09 11.34 5.27
C TYR A 176 -3.42 11.76 6.58
N THR A 177 -2.26 11.16 6.84
CA THR A 177 -1.54 11.23 8.12
C THR A 177 -0.91 12.59 8.44
N TRP A 178 -0.76 13.47 7.45
CA TRP A 178 -0.19 14.80 7.66
C TRP A 178 -1.10 15.72 8.52
N GLU A 179 -2.41 15.45 8.57
CA GLU A 179 -3.37 16.21 9.40
C GLU A 179 -3.26 15.89 10.89
N CYS A 180 -2.61 14.78 11.24
CA CYS A 180 -2.49 14.30 12.61
C CYS A 180 -1.15 14.65 13.27
N ARG A 181 -0.29 15.39 12.60
CA ARG A 181 0.97 15.87 13.17
C ARG A 181 0.70 17.17 13.92
N THR A 182 0.24 17.07 15.15
CA THR A 182 0.14 18.20 16.09
C THR A 182 1.27 18.15 17.11
#